data_9788261d61fa520eabc58426eb6a410a
#
_entry.id   9788261d61fa520eabc58426eb6a410a
#
_cell.length_a   1.000
_cell.length_b   1.000
_cell.length_c   1.000
_cell.angle_alpha   90.00
_cell.angle_beta   90.00
_cell.angle_gamma   90.00
#
_symmetry.space_group_name_H-M   'P 1'
#
loop_
_entity.id
_entity.type
_entity.pdbx_description
1 polymer ?
#
loop_
_entity_poly.entity_id
_entity_poly.type
_entity_poly.pdbx_seq_one_letter_code
_entity_poly.pdbx_strand_id
1 'polypeptide(L)'
;MRIGIVTRRVGPNDGQGRVNMEVAREALRQGHAVTLFCESADAALVQSGADLVALPPPAFLPGRLLRDQVFASRSAAALRGCDAVLANGFATWARSDVNAVHFVHRAWAASPHHPWRQHRDARSFYARLYAGVNTKLERGAFRRAPKVVAVSQKIKAELVSGGVPAERIETILNGVDTEEFSPGPVDRASLGLPAHACIALFAGDLRTSRKNLDSVLRALATSSPGLHVAVAGRHENTAWPGMAKALGVADRVHFLGFCTDMPALMRAADFFVFPSRYEACSLVLLEALASGLPVITAASAGGAEIVAEGCGFVLPECEDVDLLSRLMAMLADDAPLRQSMRQAARKIALTHGWQAMARRYLALLEAAHHA
;
A
#
# COMPACT_ATOMS: atom_id res chain seq x y z
N MET A 1 20.42 -13.98 16.28
CA MET A 1 19.12 -14.45 16.83
C MET A 1 18.30 -15.12 15.74
N ARG A 2 17.31 -15.94 16.12
CA ARG A 2 16.34 -16.55 15.21
C ARG A 2 15.07 -15.69 15.19
N ILE A 3 14.77 -15.09 14.04
CA ILE A 3 13.60 -14.22 13.83
C ILE A 3 12.49 -15.00 13.17
N GLY A 4 11.31 -15.05 13.80
CA GLY A 4 10.09 -15.58 13.20
C GLY A 4 9.26 -14.45 12.56
N ILE A 5 8.91 -14.60 11.28
CA ILE A 5 8.01 -13.65 10.57
C ILE A 5 6.71 -14.35 10.23
N VAL A 6 5.59 -13.84 10.77
CA VAL A 6 4.25 -14.42 10.58
C VAL A 6 3.40 -13.51 9.71
N THR A 7 3.14 -13.94 8.50
CA THR A 7 2.28 -13.24 7.53
C THR A 7 1.69 -14.23 6.52
N ARG A 8 0.65 -13.82 5.76
CA ARG A 8 0.02 -14.72 4.79
C ARG A 8 0.93 -15.03 3.60
N ARG A 9 1.60 -14.01 3.07
CA ARG A 9 2.49 -14.13 1.91
C ARG A 9 3.73 -13.29 2.12
N VAL A 10 4.84 -13.76 1.59
CA VAL A 10 6.10 -13.02 1.53
C VAL A 10 6.54 -12.96 0.07
N GLY A 11 6.59 -11.77 -0.53
CA GLY A 11 6.97 -11.64 -1.93
C GLY A 11 6.71 -10.25 -2.50
N PRO A 12 7.17 -9.98 -3.73
CA PRO A 12 7.18 -8.64 -4.32
C PRO A 12 5.80 -8.10 -4.72
N ASN A 13 4.83 -8.98 -4.99
CA ASN A 13 3.54 -8.63 -5.60
C ASN A 13 2.43 -8.29 -4.59
N ASP A 14 2.74 -8.24 -3.31
CA ASP A 14 1.81 -7.89 -2.23
C ASP A 14 2.48 -6.87 -1.32
N GLY A 15 1.83 -5.74 -1.08
CA GLY A 15 2.43 -4.62 -0.34
C GLY A 15 2.94 -5.01 1.06
N GLN A 16 2.13 -5.76 1.83
CA GLN A 16 2.54 -6.31 3.13
C GLN A 16 3.62 -7.39 2.96
N GLY A 17 3.45 -8.25 1.94
CA GLY A 17 4.42 -9.29 1.62
C GLY A 17 5.78 -8.73 1.24
N ARG A 18 5.83 -7.63 0.49
CA ARG A 18 7.08 -6.93 0.12
C ARG A 18 7.79 -6.38 1.35
N VAL A 19 7.10 -5.71 2.25
CA VAL A 19 7.69 -5.22 3.51
C VAL A 19 8.35 -6.36 4.30
N ASN A 20 7.63 -7.47 4.50
CA ASN A 20 8.19 -8.62 5.22
C ASN A 20 9.35 -9.28 4.48
N MET A 21 9.33 -9.30 3.15
CA MET A 21 10.44 -9.79 2.33
C MET A 21 11.69 -8.96 2.54
N GLU A 22 11.58 -7.63 2.55
CA GLU A 22 12.72 -6.74 2.73
C GLU A 22 13.26 -6.79 4.18
N VAL A 23 12.40 -6.93 5.17
CA VAL A 23 12.83 -7.19 6.56
C VAL A 23 13.58 -8.51 6.67
N ALA A 24 13.10 -9.58 6.03
CA ALA A 24 13.76 -10.87 6.03
C ALA A 24 15.13 -10.82 5.31
N ARG A 25 15.21 -10.14 4.16
CA ARG A 25 16.48 -9.95 3.43
C ARG A 25 17.52 -9.23 4.26
N GLU A 26 17.13 -8.13 4.90
CA GLU A 26 18.06 -7.36 5.74
C GLU A 26 18.48 -8.17 6.99
N ALA A 27 17.57 -8.94 7.59
CA ALA A 27 17.89 -9.83 8.70
C ALA A 27 18.93 -10.89 8.32
N LEU A 28 18.75 -11.56 7.17
CA LEU A 28 19.74 -12.52 6.64
C LEU A 28 21.08 -11.85 6.36
N ARG A 29 21.06 -10.65 5.77
CA ARG A 29 22.28 -9.87 5.48
C ARG A 29 23.07 -9.51 6.75
N GLN A 30 22.36 -9.32 7.88
CA GLN A 30 22.98 -9.05 9.18
C GLN A 30 23.37 -10.35 9.95
N GLY A 31 23.21 -11.52 9.34
CA GLY A 31 23.59 -12.81 9.92
C GLY A 31 22.57 -13.39 10.90
N HIS A 32 21.33 -12.91 10.90
CA HIS A 32 20.26 -13.54 11.68
C HIS A 32 19.70 -14.78 10.95
N ALA A 33 19.26 -15.77 11.70
CA ALA A 33 18.46 -16.86 11.17
C ALA A 33 16.99 -16.39 11.03
N VAL A 34 16.38 -16.60 9.86
CA VAL A 34 15.01 -16.16 9.58
C VAL A 34 14.14 -17.35 9.27
N THR A 35 13.00 -17.48 9.97
CA THR A 35 11.98 -18.48 9.68
C THR A 35 10.67 -17.77 9.27
N LEU A 36 10.17 -18.06 8.08
CA LEU A 36 8.94 -17.53 7.50
C LEU A 36 7.77 -18.46 7.79
N PHE A 37 6.81 -18.03 8.59
CA PHE A 37 5.56 -18.74 8.85
C PHE A 37 4.48 -18.14 7.95
N CYS A 38 4.26 -18.71 6.76
CA CYS A 38 3.38 -18.13 5.76
C CYS A 38 2.72 -19.18 4.87
N GLU A 39 1.76 -18.79 4.04
CA GLU A 39 1.15 -19.67 3.04
C GLU A 39 2.08 -19.90 1.86
N SER A 40 2.82 -18.85 1.47
CA SER A 40 3.79 -18.88 0.38
C SER A 40 4.86 -17.80 0.56
N ALA A 41 6.09 -18.10 0.15
CA ALA A 41 7.22 -17.18 0.13
C ALA A 41 7.85 -17.13 -1.26
N ASP A 42 8.53 -16.02 -1.53
CA ASP A 42 9.36 -15.85 -2.72
C ASP A 42 10.50 -16.86 -2.73
N ALA A 43 10.69 -17.56 -3.85
CA ALA A 43 11.66 -18.64 -3.97
C ALA A 43 13.10 -18.14 -3.80
N ALA A 44 13.41 -16.93 -4.30
CA ALA A 44 14.76 -16.36 -4.18
C ALA A 44 15.11 -16.05 -2.72
N LEU A 45 14.12 -15.64 -1.91
CA LEU A 45 14.34 -15.41 -0.48
C LEU A 45 14.65 -16.71 0.28
N VAL A 46 13.95 -17.80 -0.04
CA VAL A 46 14.22 -19.12 0.55
C VAL A 46 15.60 -19.63 0.12
N GLN A 47 15.95 -19.48 -1.15
CA GLN A 47 17.29 -19.81 -1.66
C GLN A 47 18.41 -18.98 -1.01
N SER A 48 18.10 -17.78 -0.56
CA SER A 48 19.04 -16.90 0.15
C SER A 48 19.23 -17.27 1.64
N GLY A 49 18.60 -18.35 2.12
CA GLY A 49 18.81 -18.90 3.45
C GLY A 49 17.66 -18.67 4.45
N ALA A 50 16.49 -18.20 4.01
CA ALA A 50 15.32 -18.15 4.89
C ALA A 50 14.67 -19.55 4.98
N ASP A 51 14.40 -20.01 6.21
CA ASP A 51 13.60 -21.22 6.44
C ASP A 51 12.11 -20.92 6.15
N LEU A 52 11.45 -21.86 5.47
CA LEU A 52 10.02 -21.76 5.19
C LEU A 52 9.23 -22.81 5.97
N VAL A 53 8.35 -22.38 6.84
CA VAL A 53 7.27 -23.17 7.43
C VAL A 53 5.98 -22.84 6.68
N ALA A 54 5.66 -23.63 5.65
CA ALA A 54 4.48 -23.43 4.82
C ALA A 54 3.20 -23.82 5.57
N LEU A 55 2.26 -22.88 5.69
CA LEU A 55 1.00 -23.03 6.43
C LEU A 55 -0.23 -22.77 5.54
N PRO A 56 -0.37 -23.39 4.37
CA PRO A 56 -1.53 -23.16 3.51
C PRO A 56 -2.81 -23.64 4.22
N PRO A 57 -3.90 -22.85 4.19
CA PRO A 57 -5.17 -23.31 4.72
C PRO A 57 -5.71 -24.45 3.85
N PRO A 58 -6.44 -25.43 4.43
CA PRO A 58 -7.08 -26.49 3.66
C PRO A 58 -7.99 -25.92 2.57
N ALA A 59 -7.92 -26.50 1.36
CA ALA A 59 -8.64 -25.98 0.18
C ALA A 59 -10.17 -25.99 0.36
N PHE A 60 -10.70 -26.95 1.14
CA PHE A 60 -12.14 -27.12 1.40
C PHE A 60 -12.73 -26.09 2.37
N LEU A 61 -11.92 -25.29 3.07
CA LEU A 61 -12.45 -24.31 4.03
C LEU A 61 -13.17 -23.18 3.32
N PRO A 62 -14.46 -22.98 3.60
CA PRO A 62 -15.22 -21.88 3.02
C PRO A 62 -14.89 -20.55 3.70
N GLY A 63 -14.80 -19.51 2.88
CA GLY A 63 -14.68 -18.14 3.36
C GLY A 63 -13.33 -17.79 3.99
N ARG A 64 -13.03 -16.48 3.95
CA ARG A 64 -11.76 -15.95 4.40
C ARG A 64 -11.59 -16.03 5.92
N LEU A 65 -12.67 -15.80 6.67
CA LEU A 65 -12.61 -15.77 8.14
C LEU A 65 -12.10 -17.09 8.73
N LEU A 66 -12.63 -18.23 8.28
CA LEU A 66 -12.20 -19.54 8.77
C LEU A 66 -10.75 -19.86 8.37
N ARG A 67 -10.37 -19.51 7.16
CA ARG A 67 -8.98 -19.65 6.68
C ARG A 67 -8.01 -18.83 7.53
N ASP A 68 -8.37 -17.61 7.91
CA ASP A 68 -7.58 -16.77 8.80
C ASP A 68 -7.42 -17.38 10.19
N GLN A 69 -8.48 -17.99 10.76
CA GLN A 69 -8.42 -18.66 12.06
C GLN A 69 -7.54 -19.92 12.05
N VAL A 70 -7.64 -20.74 10.99
CA VAL A 70 -6.79 -21.93 10.84
C VAL A 70 -5.33 -21.54 10.69
N PHE A 71 -5.05 -20.52 9.87
CA PHE A 71 -3.69 -19.99 9.72
C PHE A 71 -3.14 -19.49 11.07
N ALA A 72 -3.91 -18.69 11.81
CA ALA A 72 -3.49 -18.15 13.10
C ALA A 72 -3.24 -19.24 14.16
N SER A 73 -4.01 -20.31 14.13
CA SER A 73 -3.82 -21.44 15.04
C SER A 73 -2.59 -22.27 14.68
N ARG A 74 -2.38 -22.54 13.41
CA ARG A 74 -1.20 -23.29 12.93
C ARG A 74 0.09 -22.51 13.14
N SER A 75 0.09 -21.21 12.86
CA SER A 75 1.26 -20.36 13.10
C SER A 75 1.61 -20.32 14.59
N ALA A 76 0.62 -20.20 15.48
CA ALA A 76 0.86 -20.23 16.93
C ALA A 76 1.49 -21.53 17.42
N ALA A 77 1.07 -22.68 16.86
CA ALA A 77 1.65 -23.96 17.20
C ALA A 77 3.08 -24.15 16.67
N ALA A 78 3.41 -23.51 15.54
CA ALA A 78 4.70 -23.64 14.87
C ALA A 78 5.79 -22.66 15.42
N LEU A 79 5.42 -21.57 16.07
CA LEU A 79 6.32 -20.49 16.57
C LEU A 79 7.20 -20.91 17.76
N ARG A 80 7.77 -22.10 17.71
CA ARG A 80 8.67 -22.57 18.78
C ARG A 80 10.12 -22.29 18.42
N GLY A 81 10.90 -21.83 19.41
CA GLY A 81 12.35 -21.61 19.29
C GLY A 81 12.74 -20.38 18.45
N CYS A 82 11.83 -19.41 18.26
CA CYS A 82 12.17 -18.07 17.78
C CYS A 82 12.57 -17.21 18.98
N ASP A 83 13.63 -16.41 18.79
CA ASP A 83 14.11 -15.45 19.79
C ASP A 83 13.28 -14.17 19.77
N ALA A 84 12.80 -13.77 18.59
CA ALA A 84 11.89 -12.63 18.39
C ALA A 84 10.89 -12.92 17.27
N VAL A 85 9.65 -12.43 17.40
CA VAL A 85 8.56 -12.67 16.48
C VAL A 85 7.98 -11.36 15.94
N LEU A 86 8.02 -11.20 14.62
CA LEU A 86 7.28 -10.17 13.88
C LEU A 86 5.98 -10.77 13.35
N ALA A 87 4.84 -10.23 13.77
CA ALA A 87 3.53 -10.60 13.22
C ALA A 87 2.87 -9.41 12.51
N ASN A 88 1.95 -9.71 11.61
CA ASN A 88 1.23 -8.67 10.84
C ASN A 88 -0.26 -8.68 11.19
N GLY A 89 -0.72 -7.68 11.94
CA GLY A 89 -2.10 -7.62 12.40
C GLY A 89 -2.48 -8.85 13.24
N PHE A 90 -3.65 -9.43 12.97
CA PHE A 90 -4.04 -10.71 13.53
C PHE A 90 -3.62 -11.86 12.59
N ALA A 91 -2.36 -12.28 12.68
CA ALA A 91 -1.82 -13.41 11.90
C ALA A 91 -1.52 -14.64 12.76
N THR A 92 -1.57 -14.53 14.10
CA THR A 92 -1.29 -15.63 15.03
C THR A 92 -2.03 -15.46 16.35
N TRP A 93 -2.39 -16.57 16.99
CA TRP A 93 -2.87 -16.57 18.38
C TRP A 93 -1.73 -16.45 19.39
N ALA A 94 -0.50 -16.72 18.99
CA ALA A 94 0.66 -16.53 19.86
C ALA A 94 0.92 -15.02 20.11
N ARG A 95 1.74 -14.73 21.12
CA ARG A 95 2.31 -13.41 21.34
C ARG A 95 3.34 -13.12 20.24
N SER A 96 3.37 -11.90 19.75
CA SER A 96 4.46 -11.35 18.94
C SER A 96 5.20 -10.28 19.72
N ASP A 97 6.47 -10.10 19.46
CA ASP A 97 7.30 -9.05 20.09
C ASP A 97 7.07 -7.72 19.38
N VAL A 98 6.98 -7.77 18.05
CA VAL A 98 6.62 -6.64 17.20
C VAL A 98 5.38 -7.02 16.36
N ASN A 99 4.38 -6.12 16.30
CA ASN A 99 3.22 -6.30 15.44
C ASN A 99 3.14 -5.17 14.42
N ALA A 100 3.32 -5.48 13.14
CA ALA A 100 3.21 -4.52 12.04
C ALA A 100 1.76 -4.40 11.57
N VAL A 101 1.28 -3.17 11.41
CA VAL A 101 -0.12 -2.88 11.08
C VAL A 101 -0.21 -2.24 9.71
N HIS A 102 -0.63 -3.05 8.72
CA HIS A 102 -0.85 -2.65 7.34
C HIS A 102 -2.33 -2.40 7.00
N PHE A 103 -3.22 -2.56 7.97
CA PHE A 103 -4.65 -2.30 7.82
C PHE A 103 -5.31 -2.27 9.20
N VAL A 104 -6.30 -1.38 9.41
CA VAL A 104 -7.07 -1.30 10.65
C VAL A 104 -8.55 -1.55 10.35
N HIS A 105 -9.03 -2.76 10.64
CA HIS A 105 -10.41 -3.16 10.32
C HIS A 105 -11.45 -2.27 10.99
N ARG A 106 -11.18 -1.78 12.22
CA ARG A 106 -12.07 -0.85 12.92
C ARG A 106 -12.26 0.45 12.16
N ALA A 107 -11.17 1.06 11.69
CA ALA A 107 -11.21 2.31 10.94
C ALA A 107 -11.90 2.14 9.59
N TRP A 108 -11.59 1.05 8.88
CA TRP A 108 -12.26 0.74 7.62
C TRP A 108 -13.76 0.49 7.79
N ALA A 109 -14.18 -0.26 8.82
CA ALA A 109 -15.60 -0.50 9.11
C ALA A 109 -16.37 0.79 9.43
N ALA A 110 -15.69 1.80 9.99
CA ALA A 110 -16.25 3.12 10.26
C ALA A 110 -16.29 4.04 9.02
N SER A 111 -15.50 3.73 7.98
CA SER A 111 -15.42 4.53 6.77
C SER A 111 -16.77 4.62 6.05
N PRO A 112 -17.17 5.82 5.53
CA PRO A 112 -18.37 5.96 4.70
C PRO A 112 -18.29 5.12 3.42
N HIS A 113 -17.09 4.77 2.97
CA HIS A 113 -16.83 3.99 1.77
C HIS A 113 -16.80 2.47 2.01
N HIS A 114 -17.08 2.01 3.23
CA HIS A 114 -17.17 0.57 3.51
C HIS A 114 -18.33 -0.06 2.71
N PRO A 115 -18.15 -1.20 2.04
CA PRO A 115 -19.15 -1.81 1.14
C PRO A 115 -20.56 -1.91 1.76
N TRP A 116 -20.66 -2.22 3.04
CA TRP A 116 -21.95 -2.28 3.76
C TRP A 116 -22.73 -0.95 3.80
N ARG A 117 -22.05 0.17 3.69
CA ARG A 117 -22.70 1.49 3.67
C ARG A 117 -23.18 1.87 2.27
N GLN A 118 -22.58 1.26 1.24
CA GLN A 118 -22.90 1.52 -0.17
C GLN A 118 -23.92 0.52 -0.73
N HIS A 119 -23.83 -0.76 -0.31
CA HIS A 119 -24.65 -1.86 -0.82
C HIS A 119 -25.21 -2.69 0.33
N ARG A 120 -26.45 -3.23 0.15
CA ARG A 120 -27.17 -4.06 1.14
C ARG A 120 -27.35 -5.49 0.63
N ASP A 121 -26.26 -6.10 0.14
CA ASP A 121 -26.23 -7.46 -0.37
C ASP A 121 -25.49 -8.44 0.56
N ALA A 122 -25.57 -9.73 0.27
CA ALA A 122 -24.93 -10.78 1.08
C ALA A 122 -23.41 -10.61 1.18
N ARG A 123 -22.77 -10.11 0.12
CA ARG A 123 -21.33 -9.85 0.07
C ARG A 123 -20.93 -8.72 1.02
N SER A 124 -21.69 -7.64 1.00
CA SER A 124 -21.47 -6.48 1.88
C SER A 124 -21.78 -6.81 3.35
N PHE A 125 -22.78 -7.65 3.60
CA PHE A 125 -23.05 -8.19 4.94
C PHE A 125 -21.86 -9.03 5.45
N TYR A 126 -21.32 -9.93 4.62
CA TYR A 126 -20.14 -10.69 4.96
C TYR A 126 -18.93 -9.78 5.23
N ALA A 127 -18.71 -8.74 4.44
CA ALA A 127 -17.65 -7.76 4.65
C ALA A 127 -17.78 -7.07 6.01
N ARG A 128 -19.00 -6.71 6.42
CA ARG A 128 -19.29 -6.15 7.76
C ARG A 128 -18.97 -7.13 8.87
N LEU A 129 -19.43 -8.38 8.76
CA LEU A 129 -19.15 -9.44 9.73
C LEU A 129 -17.64 -9.68 9.85
N TYR A 130 -16.98 -9.81 8.71
CA TYR A 130 -15.52 -9.98 8.63
C TYR A 130 -14.77 -8.84 9.32
N ALA A 131 -15.11 -7.60 9.01
CA ALA A 131 -14.49 -6.43 9.64
C ALA A 131 -14.76 -6.37 11.15
N GLY A 132 -15.97 -6.70 11.61
CA GLY A 132 -16.34 -6.72 13.02
C GLY A 132 -15.57 -7.76 13.83
N VAL A 133 -15.42 -8.98 13.30
CA VAL A 133 -14.63 -10.04 13.94
C VAL A 133 -13.15 -9.66 13.98
N ASN A 134 -12.58 -9.22 12.84
CA ASN A 134 -11.18 -8.83 12.78
C ASN A 134 -10.85 -7.64 13.69
N THR A 135 -11.75 -6.68 13.87
CA THR A 135 -11.59 -5.59 14.85
C THR A 135 -11.31 -6.10 16.26
N LYS A 136 -12.04 -7.15 16.69
CA LYS A 136 -11.84 -7.75 18.02
C LYS A 136 -10.51 -8.53 18.10
N LEU A 137 -10.20 -9.27 17.06
CA LEU A 137 -8.98 -10.09 16.98
C LEU A 137 -7.72 -9.23 16.93
N GLU A 138 -7.71 -8.18 16.10
CA GLU A 138 -6.62 -7.20 16.02
C GLU A 138 -6.39 -6.50 17.34
N ARG A 139 -7.47 -6.05 18.00
CA ARG A 139 -7.36 -5.43 19.32
C ARG A 139 -6.66 -6.35 20.34
N GLY A 140 -6.96 -7.65 20.29
CA GLY A 140 -6.29 -8.66 21.12
C GLY A 140 -4.82 -8.82 20.75
N ALA A 141 -4.49 -8.86 19.46
CA ALA A 141 -3.11 -8.98 18.97
C ALA A 141 -2.26 -7.76 19.36
N PHE A 142 -2.77 -6.55 19.12
CA PHE A 142 -2.06 -5.30 19.45
C PHE A 142 -1.84 -5.10 20.96
N ARG A 143 -2.78 -5.56 21.80
CA ARG A 143 -2.62 -5.51 23.26
C ARG A 143 -1.51 -6.44 23.76
N ARG A 144 -1.33 -7.59 23.12
CA ARG A 144 -0.31 -8.58 23.52
C ARG A 144 1.09 -8.22 23.03
N ALA A 145 1.23 -7.48 21.91
CA ALA A 145 2.52 -7.09 21.37
C ALA A 145 3.14 -5.92 22.18
N PRO A 146 4.36 -6.02 22.70
CA PRO A 146 5.04 -4.92 23.40
C PRO A 146 5.26 -3.70 22.50
N LYS A 147 5.57 -3.92 21.23
CA LYS A 147 5.74 -2.89 20.21
C LYS A 147 4.79 -3.12 19.05
N VAL A 148 4.21 -2.02 18.56
CA VAL A 148 3.32 -1.98 17.41
C VAL A 148 3.93 -1.04 16.38
N VAL A 149 4.09 -1.50 15.15
CA VAL A 149 4.57 -0.66 14.05
C VAL A 149 3.38 -0.18 13.22
N ALA A 150 3.18 1.12 13.17
CA ALA A 150 2.25 1.77 12.27
C ALA A 150 2.98 2.13 10.97
N VAL A 151 2.47 1.70 9.83
CA VAL A 151 3.12 1.96 8.52
C VAL A 151 2.89 3.38 8.00
N SER A 152 2.17 4.23 8.76
CA SER A 152 1.96 5.66 8.48
C SER A 152 1.45 6.38 9.73
N GLN A 153 1.52 7.71 9.73
CA GLN A 153 0.92 8.53 10.81
C GLN A 153 -0.60 8.34 10.89
N LYS A 154 -1.26 8.15 9.73
CA LYS A 154 -2.69 7.82 9.68
C LYS A 154 -2.98 6.52 10.45
N ILE A 155 -2.23 5.45 10.19
CA ILE A 155 -2.38 4.18 10.91
C ILE A 155 -2.08 4.35 12.40
N LYS A 156 -1.07 5.14 12.77
CA LYS A 156 -0.81 5.48 14.18
C LYS A 156 -2.02 6.15 14.83
N ALA A 157 -2.60 7.15 14.19
CA ALA A 157 -3.80 7.82 14.71
C ALA A 157 -4.99 6.85 14.87
N GLU A 158 -5.20 5.96 13.89
CA GLU A 158 -6.24 4.93 13.95
C GLU A 158 -6.03 3.92 15.10
N LEU A 159 -4.79 3.51 15.34
CA LEU A 159 -4.41 2.63 16.45
C LEU A 159 -4.62 3.30 17.82
N VAL A 160 -4.18 4.54 17.97
CA VAL A 160 -4.38 5.33 19.20
C VAL A 160 -5.89 5.49 19.46
N SER A 161 -6.68 5.85 18.46
CA SER A 161 -8.14 5.92 18.58
C SER A 161 -8.80 4.56 18.89
N GLY A 162 -8.10 3.45 18.57
CA GLY A 162 -8.46 2.07 18.91
C GLY A 162 -8.08 1.64 20.32
N GLY A 163 -7.37 2.51 21.08
CA GLY A 163 -6.94 2.27 22.46
C GLY A 163 -5.60 1.55 22.56
N VAL A 164 -4.74 1.63 21.53
CA VAL A 164 -3.33 1.22 21.63
C VAL A 164 -2.54 2.40 22.19
N PRO A 165 -1.77 2.23 23.29
CA PRO A 165 -0.98 3.30 23.89
C PRO A 165 0.05 3.86 22.90
N ALA A 166 0.14 5.20 22.79
CA ALA A 166 0.96 5.87 21.78
C ALA A 166 2.46 5.57 21.94
N GLU A 167 2.93 5.35 23.17
CA GLU A 167 4.32 5.02 23.52
C GLU A 167 4.74 3.62 23.07
N ARG A 168 3.78 2.76 22.75
CA ARG A 168 4.01 1.43 22.18
C ARG A 168 4.04 1.43 20.66
N ILE A 169 3.63 2.56 20.04
CA ILE A 169 3.51 2.64 18.58
C ILE A 169 4.70 3.40 18.01
N GLU A 170 5.47 2.72 17.18
CA GLU A 170 6.47 3.35 16.32
C GLU A 170 5.93 3.48 14.91
N THR A 171 6.16 4.64 14.26
CA THR A 171 5.81 4.82 12.85
C THR A 171 7.01 4.49 11.99
N ILE A 172 6.88 3.46 11.16
CA ILE A 172 7.89 3.07 10.17
C ILE A 172 7.19 3.01 8.81
N LEU A 173 7.41 4.04 8.00
CA LEU A 173 6.88 4.09 6.64
C LEU A 173 7.46 2.95 5.79
N ASN A 174 6.71 2.50 4.81
CA ASN A 174 7.21 1.55 3.83
C ASN A 174 8.41 2.12 3.07
N GLY A 175 9.20 1.25 2.46
CA GLY A 175 10.30 1.64 1.59
C GLY A 175 9.93 1.63 0.11
N VAL A 176 10.90 1.98 -0.70
CA VAL A 176 10.86 1.89 -2.17
C VAL A 176 12.23 1.47 -2.70
N ASP A 177 12.24 0.76 -3.82
CA ASP A 177 13.46 0.51 -4.59
C ASP A 177 13.74 1.71 -5.49
N THR A 178 14.72 2.53 -5.10
CA THR A 178 15.05 3.77 -5.80
C THR A 178 15.94 3.55 -7.04
N GLU A 179 16.42 2.35 -7.28
CA GLU A 179 17.13 1.98 -8.51
C GLU A 179 16.12 1.50 -9.55
N GLU A 180 15.22 0.60 -9.17
CA GLU A 180 14.12 0.13 -10.01
C GLU A 180 13.22 1.29 -10.43
N PHE A 181 12.73 2.07 -9.45
CA PHE A 181 11.92 3.27 -9.67
C PHE A 181 12.83 4.51 -9.71
N SER A 182 13.15 4.93 -10.90
CA SER A 182 14.03 6.09 -11.14
C SER A 182 13.62 6.86 -12.38
N PRO A 183 13.87 8.17 -12.43
CA PRO A 183 13.70 8.95 -13.66
C PRO A 183 14.55 8.38 -14.79
N GLY A 184 14.05 8.47 -16.03
CA GLY A 184 14.78 8.00 -17.19
C GLY A 184 13.99 8.18 -18.49
N PRO A 185 14.62 7.93 -19.64
CA PRO A 185 13.94 7.99 -20.92
C PRO A 185 12.97 6.82 -21.06
N VAL A 186 11.88 7.06 -21.80
CA VAL A 186 10.88 6.03 -22.13
C VAL A 186 10.19 6.41 -23.44
N ASP A 187 9.87 5.43 -24.24
CA ASP A 187 9.02 5.62 -25.43
C ASP A 187 7.54 5.46 -25.03
N ARG A 188 6.80 6.58 -25.02
CA ARG A 188 5.36 6.60 -24.72
C ARG A 188 4.53 5.82 -25.74
N ALA A 189 4.95 5.81 -27.01
CA ALA A 189 4.21 5.11 -28.07
C ALA A 189 4.22 3.60 -27.83
N SER A 190 5.32 3.02 -27.34
CA SER A 190 5.40 1.59 -26.98
C SER A 190 4.44 1.19 -25.85
N LEU A 191 4.01 2.16 -25.04
CA LEU A 191 3.05 1.98 -23.94
C LEU A 191 1.60 2.34 -24.35
N GLY A 192 1.36 2.69 -25.62
CA GLY A 192 0.05 3.11 -26.10
C GLY A 192 -0.38 4.50 -25.59
N LEU A 193 0.58 5.35 -25.22
CA LEU A 193 0.34 6.68 -24.70
C LEU A 193 0.66 7.77 -25.74
N PRO A 194 -0.08 8.90 -25.77
CA PRO A 194 0.18 10.01 -26.69
C PRO A 194 1.53 10.67 -26.39
N ALA A 195 2.30 10.95 -27.45
CA ALA A 195 3.66 11.48 -27.35
C ALA A 195 3.72 12.90 -26.74
N HIS A 196 2.74 13.75 -27.05
CA HIS A 196 2.77 15.18 -26.75
C HIS A 196 1.75 15.66 -25.71
N ALA A 197 0.87 14.79 -25.23
CA ALA A 197 -0.08 15.12 -24.17
C ALA A 197 0.59 15.16 -22.79
N CYS A 198 0.04 15.96 -21.87
CA CYS A 198 0.36 15.82 -20.45
C CYS A 198 -0.34 14.56 -19.90
N ILE A 199 0.40 13.68 -19.26
CA ILE A 199 -0.10 12.38 -18.78
C ILE A 199 -0.11 12.36 -17.25
N ALA A 200 -1.29 12.31 -16.65
CA ALA A 200 -1.47 11.91 -15.25
C ALA A 200 -1.54 10.39 -15.17
N LEU A 201 -0.76 9.77 -14.30
CA LEU A 201 -0.85 8.34 -14.04
C LEU A 201 -1.71 8.07 -12.81
N PHE A 202 -2.65 7.13 -12.95
CA PHE A 202 -3.39 6.52 -11.86
C PHE A 202 -3.09 5.01 -11.85
N ALA A 203 -2.77 4.45 -10.68
CA ALA A 203 -2.49 3.02 -10.56
C ALA A 203 -3.16 2.39 -9.34
N GLY A 204 -3.80 1.23 -9.51
CA GLY A 204 -4.42 0.53 -8.39
C GLY A 204 -5.39 -0.59 -8.76
N ASP A 205 -5.98 -1.24 -7.74
CA ASP A 205 -7.04 -2.23 -7.93
C ASP A 205 -8.36 -1.55 -8.29
N LEU A 206 -8.72 -1.60 -9.56
CA LEU A 206 -9.90 -0.93 -10.13
C LEU A 206 -11.23 -1.64 -9.81
N ARG A 207 -11.19 -2.83 -9.21
CA ARG A 207 -12.39 -3.60 -8.83
C ARG A 207 -13.02 -3.08 -7.54
N THR A 208 -12.41 -2.10 -6.90
CA THR A 208 -12.88 -1.47 -5.68
C THR A 208 -12.99 0.05 -5.83
N SER A 209 -14.05 0.64 -5.31
CA SER A 209 -14.22 2.10 -5.23
C SER A 209 -13.22 2.78 -4.28
N ARG A 210 -12.50 2.00 -3.49
CA ARG A 210 -11.55 2.51 -2.49
C ARG A 210 -10.44 3.37 -3.08
N LYS A 211 -10.01 3.07 -4.32
CA LYS A 211 -8.95 3.82 -5.00
C LYS A 211 -9.38 5.17 -5.56
N ASN A 212 -10.69 5.41 -5.65
CA ASN A 212 -11.27 6.69 -6.02
C ASN A 212 -10.98 7.17 -7.46
N LEU A 213 -10.99 6.24 -8.43
CA LEU A 213 -10.83 6.58 -9.84
C LEU A 213 -11.99 7.46 -10.35
N ASP A 214 -13.19 7.29 -9.81
CA ASP A 214 -14.37 8.09 -10.18
C ASP A 214 -14.16 9.60 -9.93
N SER A 215 -13.55 10.00 -8.83
CA SER A 215 -13.20 11.42 -8.61
C SER A 215 -12.17 11.93 -9.62
N VAL A 216 -11.18 11.09 -10.01
CA VAL A 216 -10.20 11.45 -11.03
C VAL A 216 -10.86 11.64 -12.41
N LEU A 217 -11.80 10.76 -12.79
CA LEU A 217 -12.53 10.89 -14.06
C LEU A 217 -13.42 12.14 -14.09
N ARG A 218 -14.11 12.44 -12.97
CA ARG A 218 -14.90 13.68 -12.85
C ARG A 218 -14.02 14.92 -12.90
N ALA A 219 -12.89 14.91 -12.21
CA ALA A 219 -11.94 16.02 -12.22
C ALA A 219 -11.35 16.25 -13.62
N LEU A 220 -11.07 15.19 -14.37
CA LEU A 220 -10.59 15.27 -15.75
C LEU A 220 -11.63 15.96 -16.67
N ALA A 221 -12.92 15.76 -16.42
CA ALA A 221 -13.98 16.34 -17.26
C ALA A 221 -13.98 17.88 -17.23
N THR A 222 -13.54 18.47 -16.12
CA THR A 222 -13.47 19.93 -15.91
C THR A 222 -12.06 20.48 -15.90
N SER A 223 -11.04 19.64 -16.12
CA SER A 223 -9.63 20.01 -16.17
C SER A 223 -9.17 20.44 -17.58
N SER A 224 -7.87 20.75 -17.71
CA SER A 224 -7.26 21.16 -18.98
C SER A 224 -7.52 20.17 -20.11
N PRO A 225 -7.91 20.63 -21.33
CA PRO A 225 -8.18 19.77 -22.49
C PRO A 225 -6.97 18.93 -22.94
N GLY A 226 -5.75 19.43 -22.74
CA GLY A 226 -4.52 18.72 -23.09
C GLY A 226 -4.08 17.65 -22.08
N LEU A 227 -4.82 17.49 -20.97
CA LEU A 227 -4.55 16.50 -19.96
C LEU A 227 -5.17 15.16 -20.31
N HIS A 228 -4.37 14.10 -20.28
CA HIS A 228 -4.80 12.71 -20.40
C HIS A 228 -4.51 11.94 -19.11
N VAL A 229 -5.27 10.87 -18.86
CA VAL A 229 -5.08 10.00 -17.71
C VAL A 229 -4.74 8.60 -18.18
N ALA A 230 -3.56 8.10 -17.81
CA ALA A 230 -3.19 6.70 -17.95
C ALA A 230 -3.66 5.95 -16.70
N VAL A 231 -4.41 4.87 -16.88
CA VAL A 231 -5.03 4.09 -15.81
C VAL A 231 -4.45 2.68 -15.81
N ALA A 232 -3.57 2.39 -14.86
CA ALA A 232 -2.99 1.06 -14.66
C ALA A 232 -3.77 0.26 -13.62
N GLY A 233 -4.25 -0.91 -14.01
CA GLY A 233 -5.03 -1.82 -13.18
C GLY A 233 -6.04 -2.61 -14.00
N ARG A 234 -6.47 -3.74 -13.47
CA ARG A 234 -7.48 -4.57 -14.13
C ARG A 234 -8.82 -3.85 -14.15
N HIS A 235 -9.28 -3.47 -15.35
CA HIS A 235 -10.52 -2.71 -15.56
C HIS A 235 -11.63 -3.56 -16.21
N GLU A 236 -11.33 -4.78 -16.60
CA GLU A 236 -12.29 -5.69 -17.21
C GLU A 236 -13.49 -5.90 -16.28
N ASN A 237 -14.69 -5.81 -16.82
CA ASN A 237 -15.96 -5.91 -16.08
C ASN A 237 -16.14 -4.85 -14.97
N THR A 238 -15.50 -3.67 -15.09
CA THR A 238 -15.75 -2.52 -14.23
C THR A 238 -16.61 -1.47 -14.93
N ALA A 239 -17.17 -0.54 -14.16
CA ALA A 239 -17.99 0.57 -14.69
C ALA A 239 -17.15 1.71 -15.28
N TRP A 240 -15.83 1.70 -15.13
CA TRP A 240 -14.97 2.86 -15.42
C TRP A 240 -14.96 3.29 -16.88
N PRO A 241 -14.86 2.39 -17.89
CA PRO A 241 -14.94 2.79 -19.29
C PRO A 241 -16.27 3.44 -19.65
N GLY A 242 -17.39 2.91 -19.12
CA GLY A 242 -18.71 3.48 -19.28
C GLY A 242 -18.84 4.87 -18.64
N MET A 243 -18.25 5.05 -17.45
CA MET A 243 -18.23 6.34 -16.77
C MET A 243 -17.41 7.38 -17.55
N ALA A 244 -16.22 7.03 -18.06
CA ALA A 244 -15.41 7.91 -18.88
C ALA A 244 -16.18 8.38 -20.12
N LYS A 245 -16.93 7.48 -20.79
CA LYS A 245 -17.79 7.82 -21.91
C LYS A 245 -18.93 8.76 -21.51
N ALA A 246 -19.61 8.47 -20.39
CA ALA A 246 -20.72 9.30 -19.92
C ALA A 246 -20.26 10.72 -19.51
N LEU A 247 -19.02 10.87 -19.04
CA LEU A 247 -18.39 12.16 -18.73
C LEU A 247 -17.79 12.88 -19.95
N GLY A 248 -17.78 12.27 -21.13
CA GLY A 248 -17.21 12.86 -22.35
C GLY A 248 -15.68 12.92 -22.36
N VAL A 249 -15.00 12.08 -21.57
CA VAL A 249 -13.53 12.06 -21.44
C VAL A 249 -12.89 10.79 -21.97
N ALA A 250 -13.64 9.92 -22.63
CA ALA A 250 -13.13 8.60 -23.05
C ALA A 250 -11.87 8.69 -23.92
N ASP A 251 -11.76 9.69 -24.80
CA ASP A 251 -10.61 9.89 -25.69
C ASP A 251 -9.34 10.37 -24.93
N ARG A 252 -9.50 10.80 -23.68
CA ARG A 252 -8.41 11.26 -22.81
C ARG A 252 -8.07 10.28 -21.70
N VAL A 253 -8.71 9.10 -21.65
CA VAL A 253 -8.46 8.06 -20.65
C VAL A 253 -7.92 6.81 -21.31
N HIS A 254 -6.69 6.43 -20.94
CA HIS A 254 -5.99 5.26 -21.48
C HIS A 254 -6.01 4.13 -20.44
N PHE A 255 -6.93 3.17 -20.58
CA PHE A 255 -6.99 1.99 -19.73
C PHE A 255 -5.95 0.96 -20.19
N LEU A 256 -4.86 0.81 -19.41
CA LEU A 256 -3.70 -0.01 -19.79
C LEU A 256 -3.77 -1.45 -19.27
N GLY A 257 -4.81 -1.79 -18.49
CA GLY A 257 -4.90 -3.12 -17.88
C GLY A 257 -3.87 -3.33 -16.78
N PHE A 258 -3.59 -4.59 -16.49
CA PHE A 258 -2.56 -4.95 -15.50
C PHE A 258 -1.16 -4.76 -16.11
N CYS A 259 -0.41 -3.83 -15.56
CA CYS A 259 0.95 -3.51 -16.03
C CYS A 259 1.99 -4.25 -15.18
N THR A 260 2.91 -4.94 -15.84
CA THR A 260 4.05 -5.62 -15.21
C THR A 260 5.28 -4.73 -15.11
N ASP A 261 5.42 -3.75 -16.01
CA ASP A 261 6.50 -2.77 -16.02
C ASP A 261 6.00 -1.40 -15.53
N MET A 262 5.77 -1.32 -14.22
CA MET A 262 5.38 -0.07 -13.57
C MET A 262 6.47 1.01 -13.62
N PRO A 263 7.77 0.69 -13.50
CA PRO A 263 8.83 1.68 -13.68
C PRO A 263 8.78 2.38 -15.02
N ALA A 264 8.61 1.67 -16.13
CA ALA A 264 8.48 2.30 -17.45
C ALA A 264 7.24 3.19 -17.54
N LEU A 265 6.11 2.74 -16.99
CA LEU A 265 4.88 3.52 -16.99
C LEU A 265 5.00 4.81 -16.15
N MET A 266 5.68 4.75 -15.01
CA MET A 266 5.95 5.94 -14.19
C MET A 266 6.89 6.92 -14.90
N ARG A 267 7.90 6.44 -15.64
CA ARG A 267 8.75 7.31 -16.49
C ARG A 267 7.96 7.99 -17.59
N ALA A 268 6.92 7.33 -18.12
CA ALA A 268 6.07 7.87 -19.18
C ALA A 268 5.09 8.96 -18.70
N ALA A 269 4.82 9.05 -17.41
CA ALA A 269 3.89 10.02 -16.85
C ALA A 269 4.56 11.38 -16.57
N ASP A 270 3.73 12.41 -16.47
CA ASP A 270 4.13 13.75 -16.07
C ASP A 270 3.90 14.00 -14.58
N PHE A 271 2.85 13.42 -14.01
CA PHE A 271 2.57 13.40 -12.57
C PHE A 271 1.71 12.19 -12.19
N PHE A 272 1.64 11.91 -10.91
CA PHE A 272 0.84 10.82 -10.35
C PHE A 272 -0.37 11.36 -9.60
N VAL A 273 -1.56 10.79 -9.83
CA VAL A 273 -2.81 11.19 -9.18
C VAL A 273 -3.44 10.00 -8.46
N PHE A 274 -3.59 10.10 -7.13
CA PHE A 274 -4.03 8.99 -6.30
C PHE A 274 -4.81 9.45 -5.06
N PRO A 275 -6.03 10.01 -5.22
CA PRO A 275 -6.86 10.51 -4.13
C PRO A 275 -7.61 9.37 -3.43
N SER A 276 -6.89 8.31 -3.00
CA SER A 276 -7.51 7.10 -2.45
C SER A 276 -8.31 7.39 -1.18
N ARG A 277 -9.49 6.77 -1.06
CA ARG A 277 -10.39 6.86 0.08
C ARG A 277 -9.87 6.19 1.34
N TYR A 278 -9.03 5.18 1.16
CA TYR A 278 -8.38 4.48 2.27
C TYR A 278 -7.13 3.71 1.82
N GLU A 279 -5.98 4.07 2.35
CA GLU A 279 -4.72 3.31 2.28
C GLU A 279 -4.05 3.30 3.65
N ALA A 280 -3.30 2.24 3.91
CA ALA A 280 -2.45 2.19 5.11
C ALA A 280 -1.11 2.90 4.90
N CYS A 281 -0.40 2.52 3.84
CA CYS A 281 0.78 3.19 3.31
C CYS A 281 0.96 2.72 1.86
N SER A 282 0.72 3.61 0.93
CA SER A 282 0.68 3.27 -0.49
C SER A 282 2.09 3.12 -1.07
N LEU A 283 2.45 1.92 -1.54
CA LEU A 283 3.73 1.70 -2.23
C LEU A 283 3.81 2.50 -3.53
N VAL A 284 2.73 2.53 -4.32
CA VAL A 284 2.71 3.26 -5.60
C VAL A 284 2.95 4.77 -5.44
N LEU A 285 2.66 5.32 -4.26
CA LEU A 285 2.97 6.70 -3.93
C LEU A 285 4.49 6.92 -3.82
N LEU A 286 5.17 6.05 -3.09
CA LEU A 286 6.63 6.06 -2.96
C LEU A 286 7.33 5.77 -4.29
N GLU A 287 6.79 4.82 -5.06
CA GLU A 287 7.28 4.46 -6.39
C GLU A 287 7.17 5.64 -7.36
N ALA A 288 6.06 6.39 -7.32
CA ALA A 288 5.88 7.61 -8.10
C ALA A 288 6.90 8.70 -7.72
N LEU A 289 7.06 8.97 -6.41
CA LEU A 289 8.05 9.93 -5.93
C LEU A 289 9.48 9.50 -6.31
N ALA A 290 9.80 8.21 -6.21
CA ALA A 290 11.10 7.67 -6.59
C ALA A 290 11.38 7.82 -8.10
N SER A 291 10.35 7.68 -8.93
CA SER A 291 10.41 7.96 -10.37
C SER A 291 10.46 9.47 -10.70
N GLY A 292 10.46 10.32 -9.68
CA GLY A 292 10.48 11.78 -9.84
C GLY A 292 9.15 12.36 -10.29
N LEU A 293 8.02 11.71 -10.03
CA LEU A 293 6.70 12.26 -10.37
C LEU A 293 6.19 13.19 -9.27
N PRO A 294 5.74 14.41 -9.61
CA PRO A 294 4.87 15.18 -8.74
C PRO A 294 3.61 14.36 -8.40
N VAL A 295 3.13 14.47 -7.17
CA VAL A 295 2.02 13.64 -6.71
C VAL A 295 0.83 14.49 -6.27
N ILE A 296 -0.39 14.11 -6.68
CA ILE A 296 -1.64 14.55 -6.06
C ILE A 296 -2.23 13.35 -5.32
N THR A 297 -2.35 13.46 -4.01
CA THR A 297 -2.95 12.41 -3.16
C THR A 297 -3.96 13.01 -2.18
N ALA A 298 -4.48 12.23 -1.24
CA ALA A 298 -5.41 12.71 -0.22
C ALA A 298 -4.95 12.31 1.19
N ALA A 299 -5.34 13.07 2.20
CA ALA A 299 -5.05 12.80 3.61
C ALA A 299 -5.59 11.43 4.09
N SER A 300 -6.61 10.89 3.42
CA SER A 300 -7.14 9.53 3.62
C SER A 300 -6.23 8.42 3.12
N ALA A 301 -5.22 8.73 2.29
CA ALA A 301 -4.21 7.79 1.83
C ALA A 301 -3.02 7.81 2.79
N GLY A 302 -2.82 6.76 3.58
CA GLY A 302 -1.63 6.61 4.42
C GLY A 302 -0.36 6.66 3.56
N GLY A 303 0.66 7.33 4.06
CA GLY A 303 1.86 7.70 3.30
C GLY A 303 1.77 9.11 2.69
N ALA A 304 0.61 9.79 2.75
CA ALA A 304 0.47 11.17 2.28
C ALA A 304 1.44 12.14 3.00
N GLU A 305 1.85 11.82 4.23
CA GLU A 305 2.85 12.59 4.99
C GLU A 305 4.23 12.64 4.34
N ILE A 306 4.50 11.75 3.35
CA ILE A 306 5.74 11.75 2.57
C ILE A 306 5.68 12.84 1.49
N VAL A 307 4.46 13.23 1.07
CA VAL A 307 4.25 14.30 0.10
C VAL A 307 4.49 15.63 0.78
N ALA A 308 5.79 15.97 0.91
CA ALA A 308 6.25 17.19 1.51
C ALA A 308 6.01 18.38 0.58
N GLU A 309 6.15 19.58 1.13
CA GLU A 309 6.09 20.82 0.37
C GLU A 309 7.06 20.79 -0.82
N GLY A 310 6.56 21.13 -1.98
CA GLY A 310 7.34 21.19 -3.22
C GLY A 310 7.42 19.88 -4.01
N CYS A 311 6.91 18.72 -3.53
CA CYS A 311 6.90 17.49 -4.32
C CYS A 311 5.49 17.02 -4.73
N GLY A 312 4.45 17.73 -4.30
CA GLY A 312 3.07 17.38 -4.64
C GLY A 312 2.04 18.11 -3.81
N PHE A 313 0.80 17.62 -3.87
CA PHE A 313 -0.34 18.18 -3.18
C PHE A 313 -1.11 17.09 -2.43
N VAL A 314 -1.60 17.43 -1.24
CA VAL A 314 -2.44 16.56 -0.41
C VAL A 314 -3.82 17.20 -0.27
N LEU A 315 -4.84 16.57 -0.87
CA LEU A 315 -6.24 16.96 -0.69
C LEU A 315 -6.65 16.69 0.77
N PRO A 316 -7.23 17.66 1.49
CA PRO A 316 -7.80 17.39 2.80
C PRO A 316 -8.94 16.36 2.74
N GLU A 317 -9.80 16.49 1.72
CA GLU A 317 -10.92 15.60 1.46
C GLU A 317 -10.76 14.90 0.10
N CYS A 318 -10.78 13.57 0.10
CA CYS A 318 -10.57 12.77 -1.12
C CYS A 318 -11.70 12.90 -2.16
N GLU A 319 -12.87 13.43 -1.75
CA GLU A 319 -14.04 13.66 -2.60
C GLU A 319 -14.13 15.10 -3.12
N ASP A 320 -13.17 15.96 -2.82
CA ASP A 320 -13.13 17.34 -3.35
C ASP A 320 -12.66 17.33 -4.82
N VAL A 321 -13.63 17.05 -5.71
CA VAL A 321 -13.41 16.94 -7.15
C VAL A 321 -12.98 18.29 -7.74
N ASP A 322 -13.50 19.42 -7.22
CA ASP A 322 -13.18 20.76 -7.73
C ASP A 322 -11.74 21.15 -7.43
N LEU A 323 -11.26 20.89 -6.19
CA LEU A 323 -9.85 21.09 -5.85
C LEU A 323 -8.96 20.14 -6.66
N LEU A 324 -9.35 18.86 -6.77
CA LEU A 324 -8.61 17.88 -7.56
C LEU A 324 -8.48 18.34 -9.02
N SER A 325 -9.56 18.83 -9.64
CA SER A 325 -9.56 19.34 -11.02
C SER A 325 -8.59 20.51 -11.18
N ARG A 326 -8.63 21.49 -10.26
CA ARG A 326 -7.71 22.64 -10.28
C ARG A 326 -6.25 22.24 -10.16
N LEU A 327 -5.94 21.30 -9.25
CA LEU A 327 -4.57 20.82 -9.06
C LEU A 327 -4.08 20.01 -10.28
N MET A 328 -4.96 19.19 -10.88
CA MET A 328 -4.65 18.47 -12.11
C MET A 328 -4.40 19.43 -13.28
N ALA A 329 -5.22 20.49 -13.45
CA ALA A 329 -5.04 21.51 -14.46
C ALA A 329 -3.72 22.29 -14.23
N MET A 330 -3.44 22.71 -13.00
CA MET A 330 -2.19 23.39 -12.63
C MET A 330 -0.97 22.56 -13.03
N LEU A 331 -0.94 21.26 -12.68
CA LEU A 331 0.15 20.39 -13.09
C LEU A 331 0.15 20.09 -14.60
N ALA A 332 -0.98 20.14 -15.28
CA ALA A 332 -1.02 19.96 -16.72
C ALA A 332 -0.45 21.16 -17.49
N ASP A 333 -0.73 22.36 -17.04
CA ASP A 333 -0.46 23.58 -17.78
C ASP A 333 0.89 24.23 -17.40
N ASP A 334 1.44 23.93 -16.19
CA ASP A 334 2.69 24.51 -15.68
C ASP A 334 3.85 23.48 -15.74
N ALA A 335 4.55 23.41 -16.87
CA ALA A 335 5.72 22.54 -17.03
C ALA A 335 6.92 22.92 -16.14
N PRO A 336 7.26 24.19 -15.92
CA PRO A 336 8.27 24.60 -14.94
C PRO A 336 7.96 24.13 -13.53
N LEU A 337 6.73 24.24 -13.06
CA LEU A 337 6.30 23.75 -11.75
C LEU A 337 6.51 22.24 -11.65
N ARG A 338 6.06 21.46 -12.66
CA ARG A 338 6.30 20.02 -12.68
C ARG A 338 7.77 19.68 -12.58
N GLN A 339 8.63 20.40 -13.32
CA GLN A 339 10.08 20.13 -13.32
C GLN A 339 10.72 20.41 -11.96
N SER A 340 10.32 21.48 -11.27
CA SER A 340 10.76 21.77 -9.91
C SER A 340 10.32 20.66 -8.94
N MET A 341 9.05 20.27 -9.01
CA MET A 341 8.48 19.22 -8.15
C MET A 341 9.12 17.85 -8.40
N ARG A 342 9.51 17.52 -9.64
CA ARG A 342 10.20 16.26 -9.97
C ARG A 342 11.49 16.07 -9.19
N GLN A 343 12.28 17.14 -9.05
CA GLN A 343 13.54 17.09 -8.30
C GLN A 343 13.28 16.89 -6.79
N ALA A 344 12.30 17.59 -6.25
CA ALA A 344 11.91 17.45 -4.84
C ALA A 344 11.35 16.05 -4.55
N ALA A 345 10.49 15.51 -5.43
CA ALA A 345 9.93 14.16 -5.33
C ALA A 345 11.04 13.10 -5.27
N ARG A 346 11.99 13.15 -6.21
CA ARG A 346 13.13 12.23 -6.23
C ARG A 346 13.98 12.33 -4.96
N LYS A 347 14.29 13.54 -4.52
CA LYS A 347 15.11 13.80 -3.32
C LYS A 347 14.50 13.17 -2.07
N ILE A 348 13.19 13.34 -1.86
CA ILE A 348 12.53 12.77 -0.70
C ILE A 348 12.45 11.24 -0.77
N ALA A 349 12.17 10.67 -1.93
CA ALA A 349 12.11 9.21 -2.09
C ALA A 349 13.44 8.52 -1.79
N LEU A 350 14.59 9.15 -2.08
CA LEU A 350 15.91 8.62 -1.78
C LEU A 350 16.15 8.41 -0.27
N THR A 351 15.38 9.07 0.61
CA THR A 351 15.46 8.87 2.06
C THR A 351 14.58 7.72 2.55
N HIS A 352 13.78 7.09 1.68
CA HIS A 352 12.81 6.06 2.01
C HIS A 352 13.13 4.70 1.36
N GLY A 353 14.41 4.31 1.32
CA GLY A 353 14.80 3.01 0.78
C GLY A 353 14.38 1.84 1.67
N TRP A 354 14.13 0.66 1.07
CA TRP A 354 13.75 -0.57 1.76
C TRP A 354 14.72 -0.95 2.88
N GLN A 355 16.01 -0.78 2.68
CA GLN A 355 17.03 -1.15 3.66
C GLN A 355 16.94 -0.30 4.93
N ALA A 356 16.72 1.02 4.81
CA ALA A 356 16.54 1.90 5.95
C ALA A 356 15.29 1.54 6.76
N MET A 357 14.17 1.23 6.09
CA MET A 357 12.96 0.73 6.71
C MET A 357 13.23 -0.58 7.46
N ALA A 358 13.83 -1.58 6.80
CA ALA A 358 14.07 -2.91 7.36
C ALA A 358 14.97 -2.87 8.60
N ARG A 359 16.01 -2.04 8.61
CA ARG A 359 16.88 -1.83 9.80
C ARG A 359 16.11 -1.33 11.02
N ARG A 360 15.09 -0.46 10.82
CA ARG A 360 14.26 0.00 11.93
C ARG A 360 13.41 -1.12 12.52
N TYR A 361 12.87 -2.02 11.67
CA TYR A 361 12.18 -3.23 12.16
C TYR A 361 13.11 -4.14 12.94
N LEU A 362 14.34 -4.36 12.46
CA LEU A 362 15.32 -5.20 13.13
C LEU A 362 15.73 -4.63 14.49
N ALA A 363 15.97 -3.32 14.59
CA ALA A 363 16.28 -2.67 15.85
C ALA A 363 15.17 -2.88 16.92
N LEU A 364 13.88 -2.89 16.50
CA LEU A 364 12.78 -3.19 17.42
C LEU A 364 12.76 -4.66 17.85
N LEU A 365 13.08 -5.60 16.95
CA LEU A 365 13.14 -7.03 17.24
C LEU A 365 14.33 -7.36 18.16
N GLU A 366 15.48 -6.73 17.94
CA GLU A 366 16.66 -6.85 18.78
C GLU A 366 16.43 -6.30 20.19
N ALA A 367 15.82 -5.11 20.27
CA ALA A 367 15.46 -4.51 21.57
C ALA A 367 14.46 -5.38 22.36
N ALA A 368 13.54 -6.05 21.65
CA ALA A 368 12.58 -6.94 22.29
C ALA A 368 13.20 -8.26 22.77
N HIS A 369 14.28 -8.73 22.13
CA HIS A 369 15.02 -9.93 22.52
C HIS A 369 15.83 -9.70 23.80
N HIS A 370 16.32 -8.47 24.01
CA HIS A 370 17.14 -8.10 25.17
C HIS A 370 16.32 -7.62 26.37
N ALA A 371 15.00 -7.46 26.25
CA ALA A 371 14.07 -7.02 27.32
C ALA A 371 13.45 -8.19 28.08
#